data_9cab04d7484cbccd2986d177dc90d3ef
#
_entry.id   9cab04d7484cbccd2986d177dc90d3ef
#
_cell.length_a   1.000
_cell.length_b   1.000
_cell.length_c   1.000
_cell.angle_alpha   90.00
_cell.angle_beta   90.00
_cell.angle_gamma   90.00
#
_symmetry.space_group_name_H-M   'P 1'
#
loop_
_entity.id
_entity.type
_entity.pdbx_description
1 polymer ?
#
loop_
_entity_poly.entity_id
_entity_poly.type
_entity_poly.pdbx_seq_one_letter_code
_entity_poly.pdbx_strand_id
1 'polypeptide(L)'
;MLSALLLAGCSSEPEKPAMPEKNTPLTQAPPSKVNDAWSMFTEDAASHYGVDEKLISAIISVESGGNPTVVSRSNAVGLMQIKASTAGREVYRTQGRRGQPSSSELRDPAKNIDIGAAYLKILQDSALAGIRDPLTLRYAIIVSYANGAGALLRTFSRDRDRAIAMINAMSPDEFYQHVQNKHPAAQAPRYLWKVTTAYRTIG
;
A
#
# COMPACT_ATOMS: atom_id res chain seq x y z
N MET A 1 1.38 76.39 14.48
CA MET A 1 1.90 75.53 13.39
C MET A 1 2.24 74.22 14.03
N LEU A 2 1.35 73.27 13.92
CA LEU A 2 1.57 71.91 14.46
C LEU A 2 1.33 70.96 13.29
N SER A 3 2.42 70.26 12.80
CA SER A 3 2.39 69.30 11.74
C SER A 3 2.07 67.95 12.38
N ALA A 4 0.96 67.32 11.99
CA ALA A 4 0.61 65.94 12.37
C ALA A 4 1.19 64.95 11.36
N LEU A 5 2.07 64.06 11.82
CA LEU A 5 2.57 62.89 11.07
C LEU A 5 1.56 61.77 11.21
N LEU A 6 0.97 61.38 10.09
CA LEU A 6 0.16 60.17 9.96
C LEU A 6 1.09 58.95 9.70
N LEU A 7 1.18 58.06 10.66
CA LEU A 7 1.80 56.76 10.51
C LEU A 7 0.80 55.77 9.88
N ALA A 8 1.01 55.41 8.62
CA ALA A 8 0.28 54.34 7.98
C ALA A 8 0.85 52.97 8.42
N GLY A 9 0.11 52.23 9.24
CA GLY A 9 0.41 50.87 9.60
C GLY A 9 0.02 49.91 8.48
N CYS A 10 1.00 49.27 7.83
CA CYS A 10 0.75 48.14 6.97
C CYS A 10 0.46 46.89 7.83
N SER A 11 -0.78 46.50 7.85
CA SER A 11 -1.21 45.20 8.37
C SER A 11 -1.01 44.16 7.27
N SER A 12 0.01 43.32 7.39
CA SER A 12 0.19 42.15 6.53
C SER A 12 -0.63 40.99 7.11
N GLU A 13 -1.74 40.69 6.47
CA GLU A 13 -2.47 39.44 6.69
C GLU A 13 -1.59 38.25 6.32
N PRO A 14 -1.62 37.13 7.08
CA PRO A 14 -0.92 35.92 6.70
C PRO A 14 -1.59 35.31 5.49
N GLU A 15 -0.83 35.15 4.43
CA GLU A 15 -1.21 34.52 3.17
C GLU A 15 -1.59 33.05 3.44
N LYS A 16 -2.84 32.71 3.13
CA LYS A 16 -3.39 31.36 3.17
C LYS A 16 -2.66 30.52 2.13
N PRO A 17 -2.11 29.34 2.47
CA PRO A 17 -1.42 28.53 1.48
C PRO A 17 -2.37 28.15 0.35
N ALA A 18 -2.00 28.52 -0.86
CA ALA A 18 -2.73 28.20 -2.07
C ALA A 18 -2.84 26.68 -2.26
N MET A 19 -4.05 26.22 -2.47
CA MET A 19 -4.31 24.84 -2.91
C MET A 19 -3.64 24.64 -4.28
N PRO A 20 -2.95 23.51 -4.53
CA PRO A 20 -2.35 23.27 -5.83
C PRO A 20 -3.45 23.19 -6.89
N GLU A 21 -3.28 23.97 -7.95
CA GLU A 21 -4.17 24.01 -9.11
C GLU A 21 -4.32 22.64 -9.73
N LYS A 22 -5.57 22.26 -9.96
CA LYS A 22 -5.95 21.14 -10.85
C LYS A 22 -5.53 21.51 -12.25
N ASN A 23 -4.44 20.94 -12.76
CA ASN A 23 -4.10 20.76 -14.17
C ASN A 23 -2.60 20.90 -14.43
N THR A 24 -1.81 19.94 -13.87
CA THR A 24 -0.57 19.56 -14.52
C THR A 24 -0.77 18.13 -15.00
N PRO A 25 -0.69 17.86 -16.31
CA PRO A 25 -0.67 16.47 -16.78
C PRO A 25 0.58 15.81 -16.20
N LEU A 26 0.42 14.91 -15.24
CA LEU A 26 1.48 13.98 -14.87
C LEU A 26 1.78 13.19 -16.13
N THR A 27 2.96 13.41 -16.69
CA THR A 27 3.49 12.60 -17.79
C THR A 27 3.58 11.18 -17.30
N GLN A 28 2.55 10.39 -17.57
CA GLN A 28 2.50 8.97 -17.27
C GLN A 28 3.48 8.29 -18.23
N ALA A 29 4.57 7.73 -17.66
CA ALA A 29 5.30 6.68 -18.36
C ALA A 29 4.31 5.52 -18.60
N PRO A 30 4.32 4.90 -19.80
CA PRO A 30 3.36 3.86 -20.12
C PRO A 30 3.51 2.67 -19.16
N PRO A 31 2.44 2.22 -18.48
CA PRO A 31 2.47 1.16 -17.48
C PRO A 31 2.84 -0.23 -18.01
N SER A 32 2.80 -0.43 -19.33
CA SER A 32 2.97 -1.72 -19.98
C SER A 32 4.36 -2.35 -19.81
N LYS A 33 5.45 -1.58 -19.77
CA LYS A 33 6.81 -2.15 -19.78
C LYS A 33 7.28 -2.76 -18.46
N VAL A 34 6.75 -2.32 -17.34
CA VAL A 34 7.15 -2.82 -16.01
C VAL A 34 6.51 -4.19 -15.75
N ASN A 35 5.28 -4.37 -16.18
CA ASN A 35 4.52 -5.61 -15.96
C ASN A 35 4.96 -6.74 -16.89
N ASP A 36 5.27 -6.44 -18.15
CA ASP A 36 5.70 -7.45 -19.14
C ASP A 36 6.97 -8.19 -18.72
N ALA A 37 7.90 -7.50 -18.04
CA ALA A 37 9.16 -8.11 -17.60
C ALA A 37 8.98 -9.20 -16.52
N TRP A 38 7.91 -9.14 -15.74
CA TRP A 38 7.68 -10.02 -14.58
C TRP A 38 6.41 -10.87 -14.70
N SER A 39 5.66 -10.76 -15.81
CA SER A 39 4.34 -11.39 -16.01
C SER A 39 4.36 -12.89 -15.72
N MET A 40 5.32 -13.63 -16.23
CA MET A 40 5.43 -15.07 -15.98
C MET A 40 5.52 -15.40 -14.49
N PHE A 41 6.28 -14.62 -13.70
CA PHE A 41 6.40 -14.83 -12.25
C PHE A 41 5.16 -14.38 -11.49
N THR A 42 4.49 -13.32 -11.95
CA THR A 42 3.26 -12.84 -11.30
C THR A 42 2.10 -13.79 -11.58
N GLU A 43 1.96 -14.31 -12.80
CA GLU A 43 0.98 -15.33 -13.19
C GLU A 43 1.14 -16.62 -12.38
N ASP A 44 2.37 -17.15 -12.34
CA ASP A 44 2.69 -18.37 -11.58
C ASP A 44 2.37 -18.21 -10.09
N ALA A 45 2.83 -17.12 -9.48
CA ALA A 45 2.59 -16.87 -8.06
C ALA A 45 1.09 -16.64 -7.76
N ALA A 46 0.40 -15.89 -8.61
CA ALA A 46 -1.04 -15.63 -8.47
C ALA A 46 -1.84 -16.93 -8.53
N SER A 47 -1.51 -17.79 -9.50
CA SER A 47 -2.13 -19.10 -9.66
C SER A 47 -1.83 -20.03 -8.48
N HIS A 48 -0.57 -20.06 -8.02
CA HIS A 48 -0.14 -20.93 -6.92
C HIS A 48 -0.82 -20.55 -5.59
N TYR A 49 -0.91 -19.27 -5.28
CA TYR A 49 -1.47 -18.78 -4.01
C TYR A 49 -2.95 -18.43 -4.07
N GLY A 50 -3.57 -18.38 -5.25
CA GLY A 50 -4.96 -17.94 -5.41
C GLY A 50 -5.15 -16.48 -5.01
N VAL A 51 -4.22 -15.61 -5.40
CA VAL A 51 -4.27 -14.15 -5.18
C VAL A 51 -4.40 -13.40 -6.51
N ASP A 52 -4.85 -12.17 -6.44
CA ASP A 52 -5.07 -11.32 -7.63
C ASP A 52 -3.72 -10.92 -8.27
N GLU A 53 -3.43 -11.44 -9.47
CA GLU A 53 -2.21 -11.13 -10.23
C GLU A 53 -2.07 -9.63 -10.51
N LYS A 54 -3.16 -8.99 -10.86
CA LYS A 54 -3.20 -7.55 -11.12
C LYS A 54 -2.83 -6.74 -9.87
N LEU A 55 -3.17 -7.25 -8.68
CA LEU A 55 -2.75 -6.65 -7.41
C LEU A 55 -1.24 -6.83 -7.17
N ILE A 56 -0.67 -8.00 -7.46
CA ILE A 56 0.78 -8.23 -7.39
C ILE A 56 1.51 -7.21 -8.28
N SER A 57 1.09 -7.09 -9.53
CA SER A 57 1.68 -6.17 -10.51
C SER A 57 1.55 -4.71 -10.10
N ALA A 58 0.42 -4.31 -9.53
CA ALA A 58 0.20 -2.96 -9.00
C ALA A 58 1.12 -2.63 -7.82
N ILE A 59 1.33 -3.59 -6.92
CA ILE A 59 2.26 -3.45 -5.79
C ILE A 59 3.70 -3.32 -6.31
N ILE A 60 4.15 -4.17 -7.24
CA ILE A 60 5.49 -4.07 -7.85
C ILE A 60 5.71 -2.68 -8.45
N SER A 61 4.74 -2.18 -9.20
CA SER A 61 4.81 -0.85 -9.80
C SER A 61 5.00 0.26 -8.76
N VAL A 62 4.29 0.20 -7.64
CA VAL A 62 4.32 1.22 -6.58
C VAL A 62 5.56 1.11 -5.70
N GLU A 63 6.00 -0.12 -5.39
CA GLU A 63 7.08 -0.40 -4.43
C GLU A 63 8.47 -0.19 -5.04
N SER A 64 8.69 -0.62 -6.27
CA SER A 64 10.03 -0.64 -6.88
C SER A 64 10.08 -0.05 -8.29
N GLY A 65 8.91 0.22 -8.92
CA GLY A 65 8.86 0.53 -10.33
C GLY A 65 9.40 -0.60 -11.22
N GLY A 66 9.37 -1.84 -10.72
CA GLY A 66 9.88 -3.03 -11.41
C GLY A 66 11.39 -3.26 -11.27
N ASN A 67 12.07 -2.54 -10.38
CA ASN A 67 13.50 -2.73 -10.14
C ASN A 67 13.73 -3.78 -9.02
N PRO A 68 14.32 -4.95 -9.31
CA PRO A 68 14.51 -6.04 -8.35
C PRO A 68 15.61 -5.76 -7.31
N THR A 69 16.46 -4.76 -7.52
CA THR A 69 17.61 -4.50 -6.65
C THR A 69 17.38 -3.41 -5.62
N VAL A 70 16.22 -2.76 -5.63
CA VAL A 70 15.89 -1.67 -4.70
C VAL A 70 15.93 -2.16 -3.25
N VAL A 71 16.59 -1.37 -2.41
CA VAL A 71 16.60 -1.54 -0.95
C VAL A 71 16.17 -0.22 -0.32
N SER A 72 15.12 -0.23 0.48
CA SER A 72 14.64 0.96 1.17
C SER A 72 15.46 1.26 2.42
N ARG A 73 15.31 2.50 2.96
CA ARG A 73 15.91 2.88 4.25
C ARG A 73 15.47 1.99 5.42
N SER A 74 14.32 1.35 5.32
CA SER A 74 13.79 0.43 6.33
C SER A 74 14.15 -1.03 6.07
N ASN A 75 15.11 -1.31 5.17
CA ASN A 75 15.57 -2.64 4.77
C ASN A 75 14.49 -3.52 4.10
N ALA A 76 13.53 -2.91 3.42
CA ALA A 76 12.67 -3.62 2.49
C ALA A 76 13.41 -3.82 1.16
N VAL A 77 13.27 -4.98 0.52
CA VAL A 77 14.12 -5.42 -0.59
C VAL A 77 13.28 -5.89 -1.78
N GLY A 78 13.72 -5.52 -2.98
CA GLY A 78 13.30 -6.10 -4.24
C GLY A 78 11.98 -5.59 -4.79
N LEU A 79 11.41 -6.33 -5.74
CA LEU A 79 10.24 -5.93 -6.53
C LEU A 79 9.03 -5.54 -5.70
N MET A 80 8.69 -6.34 -4.70
CA MET A 80 7.55 -6.12 -3.80
C MET A 80 7.96 -5.51 -2.46
N GLN A 81 9.20 -5.02 -2.32
CA GLN A 81 9.74 -4.39 -1.10
C GLN A 81 9.47 -5.20 0.17
N ILE A 82 9.88 -6.46 0.14
CA ILE A 82 9.68 -7.39 1.26
C ILE A 82 10.63 -7.05 2.40
N LYS A 83 10.08 -6.90 3.59
CA LYS A 83 10.83 -6.77 4.82
C LYS A 83 11.08 -8.15 5.43
N ALA A 84 12.34 -8.62 5.40
CA ALA A 84 12.71 -9.97 5.83
C ALA A 84 12.23 -10.29 7.25
N SER A 85 12.39 -9.34 8.18
CA SER A 85 12.08 -9.52 9.61
C SER A 85 10.59 -9.51 9.96
N THR A 86 9.71 -9.13 9.03
CA THR A 86 8.26 -9.09 9.23
C THR A 86 7.56 -9.99 8.22
N ALA A 87 7.17 -9.49 7.05
CA ALA A 87 6.48 -10.26 6.01
C ALA A 87 7.25 -11.54 5.61
N GLY A 88 8.57 -11.43 5.39
CA GLY A 88 9.39 -12.58 5.04
C GLY A 88 9.42 -13.66 6.12
N ARG A 89 9.58 -13.27 7.39
CA ARG A 89 9.53 -14.21 8.51
C ARG A 89 8.16 -14.85 8.68
N GLU A 90 7.10 -14.11 8.48
CA GLU A 90 5.73 -14.62 8.58
C GLU A 90 5.45 -15.65 7.49
N VAL A 91 5.86 -15.40 6.25
CA VAL A 91 5.78 -16.37 5.15
C VAL A 91 6.58 -17.63 5.48
N TYR A 92 7.83 -17.49 5.93
CA TYR A 92 8.65 -18.65 6.33
C TYR A 92 7.96 -19.48 7.41
N ARG A 93 7.42 -18.83 8.44
CA ARG A 93 6.70 -19.50 9.52
C ARG A 93 5.50 -20.30 9.02
N THR A 94 4.70 -19.73 8.12
CA THR A 94 3.52 -20.43 7.55
C THR A 94 3.90 -21.59 6.63
N GLN A 95 5.08 -21.51 6.02
CA GLN A 95 5.66 -22.60 5.21
C GLN A 95 6.44 -23.63 6.04
N GLY A 96 6.43 -23.56 7.37
CA GLY A 96 7.19 -24.45 8.25
C GLY A 96 8.71 -24.20 8.24
N ARG A 97 9.16 -23.11 7.65
CA ARG A 97 10.57 -22.72 7.58
C ARG A 97 10.96 -21.91 8.82
N ARG A 98 12.20 -22.07 9.29
CA ARG A 98 12.77 -21.26 10.38
C ARG A 98 13.49 -20.03 9.84
N GLY A 99 13.53 -18.97 10.67
CA GLY A 99 14.27 -17.74 10.35
C GLY A 99 13.50 -16.79 9.44
N GLN A 100 14.20 -16.21 8.48
CA GLN A 100 13.68 -15.23 7.53
C GLN A 100 14.47 -15.30 6.21
N PRO A 101 13.93 -14.82 5.07
CA PRO A 101 14.66 -14.80 3.82
C PRO A 101 15.91 -13.90 3.92
N SER A 102 16.97 -14.30 3.23
CA SER A 102 18.18 -13.48 3.09
C SER A 102 17.97 -12.31 2.12
N SER A 103 18.83 -11.32 2.21
CA SER A 103 18.80 -10.20 1.26
C SER A 103 19.09 -10.64 -0.18
N SER A 104 19.87 -11.71 -0.39
CA SER A 104 20.14 -12.26 -1.72
C SER A 104 18.91 -12.96 -2.28
N GLU A 105 18.16 -13.73 -1.47
CA GLU A 105 16.88 -14.32 -1.89
C GLU A 105 15.87 -13.24 -2.27
N LEU A 106 15.79 -12.16 -1.51
CA LEU A 106 14.85 -11.06 -1.77
C LEU A 106 15.22 -10.20 -2.98
N ARG A 107 16.47 -10.28 -3.49
CA ARG A 107 16.87 -9.66 -4.77
C ARG A 107 16.59 -10.54 -5.98
N ASP A 108 16.34 -11.84 -5.78
CA ASP A 108 15.90 -12.73 -6.84
C ASP A 108 14.43 -12.41 -7.18
N PRO A 109 14.12 -12.03 -8.43
CA PRO A 109 12.77 -11.63 -8.82
C PRO A 109 11.69 -12.67 -8.55
N ALA A 110 11.97 -13.93 -8.92
CA ALA A 110 11.01 -15.02 -8.76
C ALA A 110 10.71 -15.26 -7.27
N LYS A 111 11.75 -15.33 -6.44
CA LYS A 111 11.60 -15.52 -4.99
C LYS A 111 10.93 -14.32 -4.29
N ASN A 112 11.23 -13.11 -4.74
CA ASN A 112 10.61 -11.92 -4.18
C ASN A 112 9.11 -11.88 -4.44
N ILE A 113 8.70 -12.18 -5.68
CA ILE A 113 7.28 -12.26 -6.08
C ILE A 113 6.59 -13.41 -5.36
N ASP A 114 7.21 -14.60 -5.28
CA ASP A 114 6.66 -15.74 -4.56
C ASP A 114 6.39 -15.41 -3.08
N ILE A 115 7.37 -14.86 -2.38
CA ILE A 115 7.22 -14.45 -0.97
C ILE A 115 6.16 -13.34 -0.82
N GLY A 116 6.13 -12.37 -1.73
CA GLY A 116 5.13 -11.30 -1.72
C GLY A 116 3.71 -11.81 -1.93
N ALA A 117 3.51 -12.71 -2.89
CA ALA A 117 2.21 -13.35 -3.15
C ALA A 117 1.77 -14.25 -1.98
N ALA A 118 2.70 -15.02 -1.40
CA ALA A 118 2.43 -15.79 -0.18
C ALA A 118 1.99 -14.90 0.99
N TYR A 119 2.58 -13.71 1.13
CA TYR A 119 2.16 -12.76 2.15
C TYR A 119 0.78 -12.17 1.86
N LEU A 120 0.45 -11.86 0.60
CA LEU A 120 -0.92 -11.46 0.22
C LEU A 120 -1.95 -12.54 0.58
N LYS A 121 -1.62 -13.82 0.34
CA LYS A 121 -2.45 -14.96 0.75
C LYS A 121 -2.68 -15.00 2.26
N ILE A 122 -1.64 -14.80 3.06
CA ILE A 122 -1.74 -14.74 4.52
C ILE A 122 -2.67 -13.60 4.96
N LEU A 123 -2.54 -12.42 4.36
CA LEU A 123 -3.42 -11.30 4.63
C LEU A 123 -4.88 -11.64 4.29
N GLN A 124 -5.12 -12.18 3.10
CA GLN A 124 -6.45 -12.54 2.62
C GLN A 124 -7.13 -13.59 3.50
N ASP A 125 -6.46 -14.70 3.76
CA ASP A 125 -7.09 -15.91 4.31
C ASP A 125 -6.99 -16.02 5.84
N SER A 126 -6.12 -15.22 6.46
CA SER A 126 -5.93 -15.23 7.90
C SER A 126 -6.32 -13.90 8.54
N ALA A 127 -5.53 -12.87 8.30
CA ALA A 127 -5.67 -11.62 9.03
C ALA A 127 -6.99 -10.89 8.71
N LEU A 128 -7.41 -10.91 7.45
CA LEU A 128 -8.60 -10.22 6.92
C LEU A 128 -9.72 -11.18 6.55
N ALA A 129 -9.57 -12.46 6.88
CA ALA A 129 -10.61 -13.45 6.63
C ALA A 129 -11.95 -13.02 7.26
N GLY A 130 -13.03 -13.16 6.48
CA GLY A 130 -14.38 -12.74 6.89
C GLY A 130 -14.83 -11.40 6.30
N ILE A 131 -13.95 -10.61 5.67
CA ILE A 131 -14.38 -9.47 4.85
C ILE A 131 -15.04 -10.03 3.58
N ARG A 132 -16.31 -9.64 3.34
CA ARG A 132 -17.15 -10.29 2.31
C ARG A 132 -17.10 -9.59 0.96
N ASP A 133 -17.07 -8.26 0.97
CA ASP A 133 -17.02 -7.48 -0.27
C ASP A 133 -15.63 -7.55 -0.90
N PRO A 134 -15.48 -7.97 -2.17
CA PRO A 134 -14.19 -8.17 -2.81
C PRO A 134 -13.37 -6.87 -2.96
N LEU A 135 -14.02 -5.73 -3.18
CA LEU A 135 -13.34 -4.45 -3.32
C LEU A 135 -12.84 -3.94 -1.97
N THR A 136 -13.66 -4.07 -0.93
CA THR A 136 -13.28 -3.77 0.46
C THR A 136 -12.12 -4.65 0.90
N LEU A 137 -12.15 -5.95 0.60
CA LEU A 137 -11.05 -6.87 0.92
C LEU A 137 -9.76 -6.46 0.21
N ARG A 138 -9.82 -6.09 -1.07
CA ARG A 138 -8.65 -5.58 -1.82
C ARG A 138 -8.07 -4.32 -1.17
N TYR A 139 -8.91 -3.35 -0.80
CA TYR A 139 -8.45 -2.16 -0.09
C TYR A 139 -7.81 -2.49 1.26
N ALA A 140 -8.41 -3.41 2.00
CA ALA A 140 -7.88 -3.86 3.29
C ALA A 140 -6.53 -4.58 3.12
N ILE A 141 -6.37 -5.42 2.10
CA ILE A 141 -5.10 -6.08 1.76
C ILE A 141 -4.03 -5.03 1.43
N ILE A 142 -4.34 -4.05 0.57
CA ILE A 142 -3.40 -2.99 0.19
C ILE A 142 -2.89 -2.24 1.43
N VAL A 143 -3.79 -1.78 2.28
CA VAL A 143 -3.41 -1.04 3.50
C VAL A 143 -2.60 -1.92 4.45
N SER A 144 -3.01 -3.18 4.61
CA SER A 144 -2.36 -4.13 5.52
C SER A 144 -0.99 -4.57 5.04
N TYR A 145 -0.76 -4.62 3.73
CA TYR A 145 0.53 -4.97 3.14
C TYR A 145 1.64 -4.02 3.62
N ALA A 146 1.39 -2.72 3.58
CA ALA A 146 2.38 -1.72 3.96
C ALA A 146 2.40 -1.41 5.47
N ASN A 147 1.27 -1.55 6.17
CA ASN A 147 1.11 -1.05 7.54
C ASN A 147 0.76 -2.15 8.55
N GLY A 148 0.52 -3.38 8.09
CA GLY A 148 0.08 -4.51 8.92
C GLY A 148 -1.43 -4.51 9.19
N ALA A 149 -2.05 -5.69 9.10
CA ALA A 149 -3.48 -5.86 9.31
C ALA A 149 -3.95 -5.45 10.72
N GLY A 150 -3.12 -5.67 11.74
CA GLY A 150 -3.45 -5.27 13.10
C GLY A 150 -3.60 -3.76 13.28
N ALA A 151 -2.82 -2.94 12.55
CA ALA A 151 -2.98 -1.49 12.58
C ALA A 151 -4.31 -1.06 11.95
N LEU A 152 -4.66 -1.63 10.81
CA LEU A 152 -5.93 -1.38 10.15
C LEU A 152 -7.12 -1.79 11.03
N LEU A 153 -7.16 -3.03 11.51
CA LEU A 153 -8.29 -3.56 12.28
C LEU A 153 -8.53 -2.75 13.56
N ARG A 154 -7.47 -2.30 14.24
CA ARG A 154 -7.59 -1.46 15.46
C ARG A 154 -8.22 -0.10 15.21
N THR A 155 -8.31 0.37 13.96
CA THR A 155 -9.06 1.60 13.65
C THR A 155 -10.57 1.41 13.78
N PHE A 156 -11.05 0.17 13.78
CA PHE A 156 -12.43 -0.23 13.97
C PHE A 156 -12.69 -0.75 15.38
N SER A 157 -11.91 -1.77 15.81
CA SER A 157 -12.02 -2.36 17.13
C SER A 157 -10.71 -3.05 17.55
N ARG A 158 -10.50 -3.21 18.87
CA ARG A 158 -9.44 -4.07 19.41
C ARG A 158 -9.78 -5.56 19.26
N ASP A 159 -11.06 -5.88 19.22
CA ASP A 159 -11.56 -7.22 18.92
C ASP A 159 -11.63 -7.40 17.40
N ARG A 160 -11.01 -8.49 16.90
CA ARG A 160 -10.90 -8.75 15.46
C ARG A 160 -12.27 -9.02 14.82
N ASP A 161 -13.09 -9.85 15.46
CA ASP A 161 -14.37 -10.25 14.86
C ASP A 161 -15.34 -9.07 14.81
N ARG A 162 -15.30 -8.22 15.83
CA ARG A 162 -16.02 -6.97 15.85
C ARG A 162 -15.51 -6.00 14.78
N ALA A 163 -14.19 -5.90 14.58
CA ALA A 163 -13.61 -5.08 13.51
C ALA A 163 -14.10 -5.54 12.13
N ILE A 164 -14.06 -6.85 11.86
CA ILE A 164 -14.56 -7.44 10.61
C ILE A 164 -16.06 -7.18 10.43
N ALA A 165 -16.86 -7.32 11.49
CA ALA A 165 -18.29 -7.01 11.43
C ALA A 165 -18.54 -5.54 11.09
N MET A 166 -17.81 -4.61 11.67
CA MET A 166 -17.88 -3.18 11.37
C MET A 166 -17.48 -2.89 9.92
N ILE A 167 -16.41 -3.53 9.43
CA ILE A 167 -15.97 -3.40 8.02
C ILE A 167 -17.07 -3.91 7.07
N ASN A 168 -17.67 -5.06 7.36
CA ASN A 168 -18.73 -5.64 6.55
C ASN A 168 -20.06 -4.85 6.55
N ALA A 169 -20.22 -3.93 7.48
CA ALA A 169 -21.36 -3.01 7.53
C ALA A 169 -21.16 -1.75 6.67
N MET A 170 -19.96 -1.55 6.11
CA MET A 170 -19.61 -0.42 5.27
C MET A 170 -19.67 -0.80 3.78
N SER A 171 -20.00 0.17 2.95
CA SER A 171 -19.70 0.12 1.52
C SER A 171 -18.18 0.24 1.28
N PRO A 172 -17.67 -0.16 0.12
CA PRO A 172 -16.27 0.04 -0.24
C PRO A 172 -15.81 1.51 -0.15
N ASP A 173 -16.67 2.45 -0.54
CA ASP A 173 -16.36 3.88 -0.46
C ASP A 173 -16.27 4.38 0.98
N GLU A 174 -17.19 3.95 1.85
CA GLU A 174 -17.14 4.27 3.29
C GLU A 174 -15.87 3.70 3.94
N PHE A 175 -15.48 2.46 3.60
CA PHE A 175 -14.23 1.87 4.05
C PHE A 175 -13.02 2.67 3.56
N TYR A 176 -13.00 3.06 2.28
CA TYR A 176 -11.93 3.88 1.71
C TYR A 176 -11.80 5.21 2.48
N GLN A 177 -12.92 5.90 2.70
CA GLN A 177 -12.94 7.15 3.49
C GLN A 177 -12.54 6.95 4.94
N HIS A 178 -12.89 5.82 5.55
CA HIS A 178 -12.43 5.48 6.90
C HIS A 178 -10.90 5.40 6.96
N VAL A 179 -10.26 4.72 6.01
CA VAL A 179 -8.79 4.66 5.92
C VAL A 179 -8.19 6.05 5.75
N GLN A 180 -8.78 6.88 4.88
CA GLN A 180 -8.30 8.25 4.62
C GLN A 180 -8.30 9.11 5.89
N ASN A 181 -9.27 8.92 6.77
CA ASN A 181 -9.53 9.81 7.90
C ASN A 181 -9.09 9.25 9.26
N LYS A 182 -8.96 7.93 9.41
CA LYS A 182 -8.81 7.27 10.72
C LYS A 182 -7.55 6.42 10.86
N HIS A 183 -6.84 6.11 9.77
CA HIS A 183 -5.66 5.26 9.89
C HIS A 183 -4.50 6.03 10.56
N PRO A 184 -3.84 5.46 11.61
CA PRO A 184 -2.83 6.17 12.39
C PRO A 184 -1.51 6.42 11.61
N ALA A 185 -1.20 5.57 10.64
CA ALA A 185 -0.02 5.75 9.79
C ALA A 185 -0.34 6.73 8.65
N ALA A 186 0.27 7.89 8.68
CA ALA A 186 0.01 8.97 7.72
C ALA A 186 0.25 8.58 6.24
N GLN A 187 1.10 7.56 5.98
CA GLN A 187 1.33 7.06 4.63
C GLN A 187 0.24 6.11 4.11
N ALA A 188 -0.60 5.52 4.99
CA ALA A 188 -1.60 4.53 4.59
C ALA A 188 -2.62 5.06 3.58
N PRO A 189 -3.21 6.25 3.75
CA PRO A 189 -4.10 6.86 2.75
C PRO A 189 -3.46 7.00 1.39
N ARG A 190 -2.23 7.52 1.36
CA ARG A 190 -1.47 7.73 0.12
C ARG A 190 -1.09 6.41 -0.55
N TYR A 191 -0.73 5.41 0.23
CA TYR A 191 -0.39 4.08 -0.29
C TYR A 191 -1.61 3.41 -0.92
N LEU A 192 -2.75 3.42 -0.22
CA LEU A 192 -4.02 2.92 -0.76
C LEU A 192 -4.36 3.59 -2.10
N TRP A 193 -4.25 4.91 -2.18
CA TRP A 193 -4.51 5.65 -3.41
C TRP A 193 -3.55 5.24 -4.53
N LYS A 194 -2.23 5.16 -4.28
CA LYS A 194 -1.22 4.81 -5.28
C LYS A 194 -1.46 3.42 -5.86
N VAL A 195 -1.63 2.40 -5.00
CA VAL A 195 -1.82 1.01 -5.46
C VAL A 195 -3.16 0.86 -6.18
N THR A 196 -4.23 1.50 -5.69
CA THR A 196 -5.53 1.49 -6.36
C THR A 196 -5.46 2.16 -7.73
N THR A 197 -4.72 3.25 -7.87
CA THR A 197 -4.51 3.93 -9.15
C THR A 197 -3.71 3.04 -10.10
N ALA A 198 -2.59 2.46 -9.66
CA ALA A 198 -1.80 1.52 -10.46
C ALA A 198 -2.63 0.31 -10.89
N TYR A 199 -3.42 -0.25 -9.98
CA TYR A 199 -4.32 -1.38 -10.28
C TYR A 199 -5.30 -1.08 -11.41
N ARG A 200 -5.85 0.14 -11.48
CA ARG A 200 -6.81 0.54 -12.54
C ARG A 200 -6.15 0.71 -13.91
N THR A 201 -4.85 1.02 -13.96
CA THR A 201 -4.11 1.27 -15.20
C THR A 201 -3.49 -0.01 -15.80
N ILE A 202 -3.41 -1.10 -15.05
CA ILE A 202 -2.99 -2.40 -15.55
C ILE A 202 -4.16 -3.01 -16.33
N GLY A 203 -3.94 -3.30 -17.59
CA GLY A 203 -4.94 -3.83 -18.54
C GLY A 203 -5.39 -5.24 -18.21
#